data_7dbf6e0b7163262a03a2466899b57e40
#
_entry.id   7dbf6e0b7163262a03a2466899b57e40
#
_cell.length_a   1.000
_cell.length_b   1.000
_cell.length_c   1.000
_cell.angle_alpha   90.00
_cell.angle_beta   90.00
_cell.angle_gamma   90.00
#
_symmetry.space_group_name_H-M   'P 1'
#
loop_
_entity.id
_entity.type
_entity.pdbx_description
1 polymer ?
#
loop_
_entity_poly.entity_id
_entity_poly.type
_entity_poly.pdbx_seq_one_letter_code
_entity_poly.pdbx_strand_id
1 'polypeptide(L)'
;PQIIATIPSGSSVTCKCGSKTLTATSTGTVTFNLTGYGTWVVTATKDGQTATESVVVDDVKQYKISLSYFSATLKVTSDSGAVVTATNGTKTFSGTVPTSGVLSLTITASGTYTVTATKSGETTDPVSVAITTSGQTYSVECLFFNSVLSKNTWAQIAKASAAGKASQLWSVGDTKDITVGSETLTLVIMGFNHDDLASGGKAGITFGMKNLMATTRRMNASNTNSGGFT
;
A
#
# COMPACT_ATOMS: atom_id res chain seq x y z
N PRO A 1 -31.53 34.49 -6.28
CA PRO A 1 -31.00 33.12 -6.29
C PRO A 1 -30.15 32.83 -5.06
N GLN A 2 -30.05 31.56 -4.69
CA GLN A 2 -29.25 31.09 -3.56
C GLN A 2 -28.41 29.89 -3.95
N ILE A 3 -27.20 29.79 -3.40
CA ILE A 3 -26.42 28.54 -3.38
C ILE A 3 -26.46 27.96 -1.97
N ILE A 4 -26.92 26.71 -1.84
CA ILE A 4 -26.89 25.93 -0.62
C ILE A 4 -25.80 24.88 -0.78
N ALA A 5 -24.70 25.04 -0.07
CA ALA A 5 -23.52 24.19 -0.16
C ALA A 5 -23.40 23.31 1.10
N THR A 6 -23.41 21.98 0.92
CA THR A 6 -23.00 21.03 1.95
C THR A 6 -21.48 20.94 1.95
N ILE A 7 -20.85 21.30 3.07
CA ILE A 7 -19.38 21.42 3.16
C ILE A 7 -18.95 20.96 4.56
N PRO A 8 -17.84 20.24 4.71
CA PRO A 8 -17.37 19.80 6.02
C PRO A 8 -17.29 20.95 7.03
N SER A 9 -17.80 20.72 8.25
CA SER A 9 -17.82 21.72 9.32
C SER A 9 -16.43 22.23 9.66
N GLY A 10 -16.31 23.52 9.97
CA GLY A 10 -15.06 24.21 10.26
C GLY A 10 -14.28 24.65 9.02
N SER A 11 -14.83 24.47 7.80
CA SER A 11 -14.23 24.97 6.57
C SER A 11 -14.42 26.49 6.43
N SER A 12 -13.39 27.21 6.00
CA SER A 12 -13.49 28.57 5.48
C SER A 12 -14.02 28.50 4.05
N VAL A 13 -15.08 29.22 3.75
CA VAL A 13 -15.76 29.13 2.45
C VAL A 13 -15.80 30.50 1.78
N THR A 14 -15.46 30.53 0.50
CA THR A 14 -15.65 31.70 -0.37
C THR A 14 -16.56 31.34 -1.54
N CYS A 15 -17.43 32.25 -1.93
CA CYS A 15 -18.29 32.13 -3.10
C CYS A 15 -18.09 33.38 -3.98
N LYS A 16 -17.55 33.20 -5.21
CA LYS A 16 -17.12 34.32 -6.09
C LYS A 16 -17.79 34.27 -7.45
N CYS A 17 -18.15 35.46 -7.96
CA CYS A 17 -18.53 35.68 -9.35
C CYS A 17 -18.01 37.05 -9.81
N GLY A 18 -17.02 37.06 -10.73
CA GLY A 18 -16.30 38.28 -11.11
C GLY A 18 -15.63 38.94 -9.90
N SER A 19 -15.94 40.22 -9.67
CA SER A 19 -15.43 40.98 -8.52
C SER A 19 -16.19 40.72 -7.21
N LYS A 20 -17.35 40.06 -7.27
CA LYS A 20 -18.19 39.78 -6.08
C LYS A 20 -17.63 38.62 -5.30
N THR A 21 -17.50 38.78 -3.98
CA THR A 21 -17.04 37.71 -3.07
C THR A 21 -17.93 37.69 -1.84
N LEU A 22 -18.43 36.51 -1.51
CA LEU A 22 -19.14 36.20 -0.27
C LEU A 22 -18.30 35.22 0.53
N THR A 23 -18.28 35.32 1.85
CA THR A 23 -17.50 34.44 2.72
C THR A 23 -18.35 33.91 3.86
N ALA A 24 -18.02 32.69 4.32
CA ALA A 24 -18.66 32.07 5.47
C ALA A 24 -17.71 31.06 6.10
N THR A 25 -18.05 30.61 7.34
CA THR A 25 -17.46 29.41 7.95
C THR A 25 -18.53 28.34 7.98
N SER A 26 -18.22 27.13 7.51
CA SER A 26 -19.18 26.04 7.44
C SER A 26 -19.46 25.42 8.81
N THR A 27 -20.73 25.19 9.11
CA THR A 27 -21.21 24.37 10.21
C THR A 27 -21.79 23.02 9.74
N GLY A 28 -21.48 22.64 8.47
CA GLY A 28 -22.05 21.49 7.75
C GLY A 28 -22.83 21.90 6.51
N THR A 29 -23.50 23.06 6.56
CA THR A 29 -24.21 23.68 5.42
C THR A 29 -24.01 25.18 5.44
N VAL A 30 -23.79 25.77 4.26
CA VAL A 30 -23.68 27.22 4.07
C VAL A 30 -24.68 27.64 3.00
N THR A 31 -25.40 28.75 3.26
CA THR A 31 -26.31 29.35 2.29
C THR A 31 -25.77 30.71 1.88
N PHE A 32 -25.53 30.92 0.58
CA PHE A 32 -25.16 32.18 0.01
C PHE A 32 -26.37 32.82 -0.73
N ASN A 33 -26.79 34.01 -0.29
CA ASN A 33 -27.75 34.81 -1.00
C ASN A 33 -27.03 35.61 -2.09
N LEU A 34 -27.32 35.32 -3.35
CA LEU A 34 -26.58 35.85 -4.48
C LEU A 34 -27.21 37.14 -4.98
N THR A 35 -26.38 38.08 -5.42
CA THR A 35 -26.79 39.38 -5.90
C THR A 35 -26.83 39.49 -7.43
N GLY A 36 -26.80 38.37 -8.16
CA GLY A 36 -26.83 38.37 -9.62
C GLY A 36 -26.64 36.96 -10.21
N TYR A 37 -26.80 36.91 -11.51
CA TYR A 37 -26.61 35.72 -12.34
C TYR A 37 -25.15 35.60 -12.79
N GLY A 38 -24.78 34.43 -13.32
CA GLY A 38 -23.45 34.11 -13.83
C GLY A 38 -22.86 32.86 -13.22
N THR A 39 -21.60 32.59 -13.53
CA THR A 39 -20.88 31.45 -12.96
C THR A 39 -20.29 31.83 -11.61
N TRP A 40 -20.79 31.20 -10.56
CA TRP A 40 -20.30 31.35 -9.21
C TRP A 40 -19.39 30.19 -8.86
N VAL A 41 -18.23 30.47 -8.28
CA VAL A 41 -17.26 29.47 -7.83
C VAL A 41 -17.26 29.44 -6.31
N VAL A 42 -17.63 28.29 -5.74
CA VAL A 42 -17.59 28.04 -4.30
C VAL A 42 -16.30 27.29 -3.99
N THR A 43 -15.48 27.85 -3.12
CA THR A 43 -14.21 27.26 -2.67
C THR A 43 -14.25 27.09 -1.16
N ALA A 44 -14.01 25.88 -0.69
CA ALA A 44 -13.86 25.56 0.73
C ALA A 44 -12.41 25.18 1.04
N THR A 45 -11.90 25.68 2.15
CA THR A 45 -10.53 25.36 2.63
C THR A 45 -10.57 24.95 4.09
N LYS A 46 -9.85 23.86 4.42
CA LYS A 46 -9.67 23.39 5.79
C LYS A 46 -8.39 22.55 5.87
N ASP A 47 -7.59 22.76 6.89
CA ASP A 47 -6.37 21.96 7.19
C ASP A 47 -5.43 21.80 5.98
N GLY A 48 -5.30 22.87 5.17
CA GLY A 48 -4.47 22.89 3.97
C GLY A 48 -5.03 22.10 2.78
N GLN A 49 -6.29 21.66 2.85
CA GLN A 49 -7.04 21.08 1.74
C GLN A 49 -7.97 22.12 1.12
N THR A 50 -8.22 22.01 -0.17
CA THR A 50 -9.14 22.88 -0.90
C THR A 50 -10.08 22.02 -1.75
N ALA A 51 -11.37 22.36 -1.72
CA ALA A 51 -12.39 21.82 -2.60
C ALA A 51 -13.08 22.96 -3.31
N THR A 52 -13.40 22.81 -4.60
CA THR A 52 -14.00 23.87 -5.42
C THR A 52 -15.09 23.28 -6.30
N GLU A 53 -16.20 24.01 -6.43
CA GLU A 53 -17.33 23.70 -7.30
C GLU A 53 -17.80 24.95 -7.99
N SER A 54 -18.16 24.83 -9.28
CA SER A 54 -18.67 25.93 -10.10
C SER A 54 -20.16 25.74 -10.37
N VAL A 55 -20.94 26.79 -10.18
CA VAL A 55 -22.39 26.79 -10.36
C VAL A 55 -22.79 27.88 -11.34
N VAL A 56 -23.45 27.49 -12.43
CA VAL A 56 -24.09 28.46 -13.34
C VAL A 56 -25.44 28.86 -12.74
N VAL A 57 -25.56 30.12 -12.34
CA VAL A 57 -26.77 30.72 -11.78
C VAL A 57 -27.46 31.51 -12.86
N ASP A 58 -28.57 31.01 -13.38
CA ASP A 58 -29.33 31.51 -14.52
C ASP A 58 -30.78 31.85 -14.19
N ASP A 59 -31.22 31.56 -12.95
CA ASP A 59 -32.61 31.77 -12.52
C ASP A 59 -32.70 32.12 -11.02
N VAL A 60 -33.89 32.60 -10.59
CA VAL A 60 -34.21 32.85 -9.18
C VAL A 60 -34.67 31.55 -8.51
N LYS A 61 -33.70 30.67 -8.22
CA LYS A 61 -33.95 29.40 -7.54
C LYS A 61 -32.81 29.06 -6.54
N GLN A 62 -32.95 27.94 -5.88
CA GLN A 62 -31.91 27.37 -5.03
C GLN A 62 -31.06 26.38 -5.84
N TYR A 63 -29.74 26.55 -5.80
CA TYR A 63 -28.74 25.65 -6.36
C TYR A 63 -28.09 24.88 -5.22
N LYS A 64 -28.17 23.55 -5.24
CA LYS A 64 -27.59 22.69 -4.21
C LYS A 64 -26.30 22.07 -4.72
N ILE A 65 -25.23 22.19 -3.95
CA ILE A 65 -23.92 21.60 -4.23
C ILE A 65 -23.36 20.88 -3.00
N SER A 66 -22.36 20.04 -3.21
CA SER A 66 -21.66 19.37 -2.12
C SER A 66 -20.16 19.38 -2.41
N LEU A 67 -19.36 19.89 -1.47
CA LEU A 67 -17.91 19.87 -1.53
C LEU A 67 -17.37 18.91 -0.48
N SER A 68 -16.40 18.10 -0.88
CA SER A 68 -15.67 17.21 0.02
C SER A 68 -14.19 17.30 -0.26
N TYR A 69 -13.38 17.08 0.77
CA TYR A 69 -11.94 17.01 0.63
C TYR A 69 -11.50 15.62 0.20
N PHE A 70 -10.35 15.58 -0.48
CA PHE A 70 -9.75 14.30 -0.80
C PHE A 70 -9.38 13.55 0.47
N SER A 71 -9.77 12.28 0.55
CA SER A 71 -9.40 11.39 1.65
C SER A 71 -9.35 9.97 1.12
N ALA A 72 -8.22 9.30 1.26
CA ALA A 72 -8.04 7.89 0.92
C ALA A 72 -7.30 7.19 2.07
N THR A 73 -7.40 5.86 2.15
CA THR A 73 -6.67 5.07 3.13
C THR A 73 -5.52 4.35 2.44
N LEU A 74 -4.29 4.49 2.96
CA LEU A 74 -3.14 3.69 2.57
C LEU A 74 -2.82 2.70 3.69
N LYS A 75 -2.98 1.40 3.41
CA LYS A 75 -2.56 0.30 4.29
C LYS A 75 -1.16 -0.12 3.91
N VAL A 76 -0.25 -0.08 4.87
CA VAL A 76 1.15 -0.50 4.69
C VAL A 76 1.43 -1.70 5.59
N THR A 77 1.73 -2.84 4.98
CA THR A 77 2.22 -4.02 5.69
C THR A 77 3.73 -3.92 5.85
N SER A 78 4.23 -4.02 7.07
CA SER A 78 5.66 -4.02 7.38
C SER A 78 5.91 -4.61 8.76
N ASP A 79 7.16 -4.66 9.18
CA ASP A 79 7.54 -5.16 10.51
C ASP A 79 7.02 -4.24 11.61
N SER A 80 6.46 -4.84 12.67
CA SER A 80 6.03 -4.10 13.87
C SER A 80 7.14 -3.20 14.41
N GLY A 81 6.81 -1.96 14.75
CA GLY A 81 7.74 -0.95 15.21
C GLY A 81 8.51 -0.21 14.10
N ALA A 82 8.37 -0.60 12.84
CA ALA A 82 8.93 0.16 11.73
C ALA A 82 8.20 1.52 11.57
N VAL A 83 8.93 2.56 11.24
CA VAL A 83 8.38 3.87 10.88
C VAL A 83 8.18 3.93 9.38
N VAL A 84 6.93 4.03 8.95
CA VAL A 84 6.56 4.19 7.54
C VAL A 84 6.56 5.67 7.18
N THR A 85 7.06 5.97 5.99
CA THR A 85 6.96 7.28 5.35
C THR A 85 6.41 7.11 3.95
N ALA A 86 5.32 7.83 3.65
CA ALA A 86 4.71 7.92 2.33
C ALA A 86 4.76 9.37 1.84
N THR A 87 5.45 9.64 0.75
CA THR A 87 5.63 11.01 0.23
C THR A 87 5.38 11.07 -1.27
N ASN A 88 4.75 12.16 -1.74
CA ASN A 88 4.62 12.50 -3.16
C ASN A 88 5.50 13.70 -3.55
N GLY A 89 6.48 14.06 -2.71
CA GLY A 89 7.34 15.23 -2.89
C GLY A 89 6.75 16.53 -2.33
N THR A 90 5.43 16.65 -2.23
CA THR A 90 4.74 17.85 -1.71
C THR A 90 4.13 17.59 -0.33
N LYS A 91 3.54 16.41 -0.14
CA LYS A 91 2.93 15.96 1.12
C LYS A 91 3.61 14.69 1.60
N THR A 92 3.79 14.61 2.92
CA THR A 92 4.37 13.45 3.58
C THR A 92 3.46 12.99 4.70
N PHE A 93 3.19 11.69 4.75
CA PHE A 93 2.43 11.03 5.79
C PHE A 93 3.31 9.97 6.43
N SER A 94 3.27 9.85 7.74
CA SER A 94 4.10 8.87 8.46
C SER A 94 3.36 8.29 9.65
N GLY A 95 3.82 7.12 10.09
CA GLY A 95 3.32 6.45 11.27
C GLY A 95 4.14 5.23 11.61
N THR A 96 3.95 4.70 12.83
CA THR A 96 4.63 3.49 13.28
C THR A 96 3.73 2.28 13.07
N VAL A 97 4.28 1.22 12.52
CA VAL A 97 3.57 -0.05 12.28
C VAL A 97 3.24 -0.70 13.64
N PRO A 98 1.95 -0.97 13.90
CA PRO A 98 1.52 -1.61 15.13
C PRO A 98 1.92 -3.11 15.18
N THR A 99 1.66 -3.77 16.30
CA THR A 99 1.93 -5.21 16.49
C THR A 99 1.17 -6.12 15.49
N SER A 100 0.06 -5.63 14.93
CA SER A 100 -0.66 -6.33 13.85
C SER A 100 0.11 -6.41 12.52
N GLY A 101 1.23 -5.68 12.38
CA GLY A 101 2.01 -5.62 11.15
C GLY A 101 1.40 -4.77 10.03
N VAL A 102 0.25 -4.10 10.26
CA VAL A 102 -0.42 -3.28 9.25
C VAL A 102 -0.70 -1.89 9.80
N LEU A 103 -0.10 -0.88 9.20
CA LEU A 103 -0.38 0.53 9.47
C LEU A 103 -1.41 1.06 8.47
N SER A 104 -2.38 1.84 8.96
CA SER A 104 -3.32 2.59 8.13
C SER A 104 -3.01 4.09 8.21
N LEU A 105 -2.73 4.72 7.07
CA LEU A 105 -2.52 6.16 6.94
C LEU A 105 -3.69 6.79 6.21
N THR A 106 -4.18 7.93 6.69
CA THR A 106 -5.15 8.76 5.97
C THR A 106 -4.38 9.71 5.05
N ILE A 107 -4.59 9.55 3.76
CA ILE A 107 -3.96 10.36 2.71
C ILE A 107 -4.93 11.46 2.28
N THR A 108 -4.53 12.70 2.42
CA THR A 108 -5.39 13.88 2.19
C THR A 108 -5.08 14.65 0.89
N ALA A 109 -4.28 14.04 0.01
CA ALA A 109 -4.00 14.58 -1.33
C ALA A 109 -3.82 13.43 -2.32
N SER A 110 -4.35 13.57 -3.53
CA SER A 110 -4.09 12.61 -4.61
C SER A 110 -2.65 12.73 -5.11
N GLY A 111 -2.13 11.67 -5.71
CA GLY A 111 -0.80 11.64 -6.30
C GLY A 111 -0.17 10.26 -6.28
N THR A 112 1.03 10.16 -6.86
CA THR A 112 1.87 8.97 -6.76
C THR A 112 2.77 9.11 -5.54
N TYR A 113 2.67 8.18 -4.62
CA TYR A 113 3.43 8.17 -3.37
C TYR A 113 4.56 7.14 -3.45
N THR A 114 5.73 7.55 -3.00
CA THR A 114 6.84 6.66 -2.66
C THR A 114 6.73 6.30 -1.19
N VAL A 115 6.65 5.00 -0.89
CA VAL A 115 6.46 4.47 0.45
C VAL A 115 7.70 3.68 0.87
N THR A 116 8.25 3.99 2.01
CA THR A 116 9.38 3.29 2.66
C THR A 116 9.04 2.99 4.10
N ALA A 117 9.67 1.98 4.68
CA ALA A 117 9.65 1.70 6.11
C ALA A 117 11.09 1.65 6.66
N THR A 118 11.32 2.24 7.81
CA THR A 118 12.64 2.28 8.47
C THR A 118 12.55 1.66 9.86
N LYS A 119 13.47 0.76 10.21
CA LYS A 119 13.56 0.10 11.51
C LYS A 119 15.02 -0.17 11.85
N SER A 120 15.45 0.22 13.05
CA SER A 120 16.82 -0.03 13.55
C SER A 120 17.91 0.45 12.58
N GLY A 121 17.69 1.56 11.89
CA GLY A 121 18.63 2.13 10.92
C GLY A 121 18.59 1.55 9.52
N GLU A 122 17.84 0.46 9.30
CA GLU A 122 17.60 -0.12 7.98
C GLU A 122 16.34 0.47 7.35
N THR A 123 16.35 0.68 6.05
CA THR A 123 15.20 1.18 5.28
C THR A 123 14.89 0.21 4.14
N THR A 124 13.60 -0.09 3.97
CA THR A 124 13.15 -0.96 2.86
C THR A 124 13.34 -0.26 1.51
N ASP A 125 13.36 -1.05 0.45
CA ASP A 125 13.23 -0.49 -0.88
C ASP A 125 11.95 0.32 -1.03
N PRO A 126 11.99 1.42 -1.81
CA PRO A 126 10.82 2.24 -2.03
C PRO A 126 9.77 1.51 -2.87
N VAL A 127 8.51 1.60 -2.44
CA VAL A 127 7.35 1.08 -3.16
C VAL A 127 6.52 2.26 -3.68
N SER A 128 6.20 2.26 -4.97
CA SER A 128 5.37 3.30 -5.58
C SER A 128 3.90 2.89 -5.59
N VAL A 129 3.01 3.83 -5.22
CA VAL A 129 1.55 3.64 -5.27
C VAL A 129 0.86 4.90 -5.76
N ALA A 130 0.02 4.77 -6.78
CA ALA A 130 -0.81 5.86 -7.28
C ALA A 130 -2.13 5.90 -6.49
N ILE A 131 -2.34 6.97 -5.72
CA ILE A 131 -3.54 7.22 -4.90
C ILE A 131 -4.33 8.34 -5.58
N THR A 132 -5.33 7.97 -6.38
CA THR A 132 -6.04 8.90 -7.28
C THR A 132 -7.50 9.11 -6.93
N THR A 133 -8.12 8.17 -6.22
CA THR A 133 -9.57 8.18 -5.96
C THR A 133 -9.85 8.36 -4.47
N SER A 134 -10.64 9.38 -4.15
CA SER A 134 -11.11 9.63 -2.78
C SER A 134 -12.03 8.50 -2.30
N GLY A 135 -11.98 8.18 -1.02
CA GLY A 135 -12.78 7.12 -0.39
C GLY A 135 -12.22 5.72 -0.58
N GLN A 136 -11.18 5.52 -1.40
CA GLN A 136 -10.60 4.20 -1.67
C GLN A 136 -9.53 3.81 -0.66
N THR A 137 -9.33 2.50 -0.54
CA THR A 137 -8.22 1.89 0.21
C THR A 137 -7.19 1.32 -0.75
N TYR A 138 -5.94 1.68 -0.54
CA TYR A 138 -4.77 1.20 -1.27
C TYR A 138 -3.90 0.39 -0.33
N SER A 139 -3.21 -0.62 -0.82
CA SER A 139 -2.35 -1.47 0.00
C SER A 139 -0.97 -1.63 -0.64
N VAL A 140 0.07 -1.54 0.17
CA VAL A 140 1.47 -1.79 -0.22
C VAL A 140 2.17 -2.61 0.86
N GLU A 141 3.26 -3.23 0.49
CA GLU A 141 4.11 -3.99 1.41
C GLU A 141 5.54 -3.42 1.36
N CYS A 142 6.04 -3.01 2.51
CA CYS A 142 7.42 -2.56 2.73
C CYS A 142 8.11 -3.60 3.61
N LEU A 143 8.84 -4.54 3.01
CA LEU A 143 9.40 -5.70 3.70
C LEU A 143 10.90 -5.55 3.89
N PHE A 144 11.36 -5.82 5.11
CA PHE A 144 12.76 -6.00 5.42
C PHE A 144 13.17 -7.44 5.08
N PHE A 145 14.32 -7.58 4.43
CA PHE A 145 14.93 -8.89 4.18
C PHE A 145 16.23 -8.99 4.98
N ASN A 146 16.42 -10.11 5.67
CA ASN A 146 17.65 -10.37 6.39
C ASN A 146 18.67 -11.02 5.43
N SER A 147 19.93 -10.55 5.46
CA SER A 147 21.03 -11.13 4.67
C SER A 147 21.38 -12.56 5.06
N VAL A 148 20.96 -13.02 6.25
CA VAL A 148 21.08 -14.42 6.66
C VAL A 148 19.79 -15.15 6.30
N LEU A 149 19.83 -16.07 5.35
CA LEU A 149 18.67 -16.79 4.81
C LEU A 149 17.78 -17.40 5.91
N SER A 150 18.38 -18.06 6.90
CA SER A 150 17.65 -18.75 7.98
C SER A 150 16.81 -17.82 8.85
N LYS A 151 17.13 -16.53 8.91
CA LYS A 151 16.39 -15.52 9.70
C LYS A 151 15.15 -14.98 8.98
N ASN A 152 14.97 -15.27 7.70
CA ASN A 152 13.78 -14.88 6.95
C ASN A 152 12.68 -15.94 7.07
N THR A 153 11.42 -15.51 7.08
CA THR A 153 10.28 -16.42 6.92
C THR A 153 10.22 -16.95 5.48
N TRP A 154 9.53 -18.08 5.26
CA TRP A 154 9.33 -18.60 3.90
C TRP A 154 8.56 -17.60 3.01
N ALA A 155 7.63 -16.83 3.59
CA ALA A 155 6.91 -15.77 2.88
C ALA A 155 7.84 -14.65 2.41
N GLN A 156 8.80 -14.22 3.24
CA GLN A 156 9.82 -13.23 2.86
C GLN A 156 10.72 -13.78 1.75
N ILE A 157 11.17 -15.04 1.87
CA ILE A 157 11.98 -15.71 0.85
C ILE A 157 11.24 -15.78 -0.50
N ALA A 158 9.96 -16.19 -0.48
CA ALA A 158 9.13 -16.22 -1.68
C ALA A 158 8.96 -14.83 -2.33
N LYS A 159 8.77 -13.79 -1.51
CA LYS A 159 8.67 -12.42 -2.00
C LYS A 159 9.99 -11.89 -2.57
N ALA A 160 11.11 -12.16 -1.92
CA ALA A 160 12.43 -11.81 -2.44
C ALA A 160 12.71 -12.50 -3.78
N SER A 161 12.33 -13.78 -3.89
CA SER A 161 12.41 -14.56 -5.13
C SER A 161 11.54 -13.96 -6.24
N ALA A 162 10.27 -13.70 -5.96
CA ALA A 162 9.33 -13.09 -6.91
C ALA A 162 9.77 -11.69 -7.37
N ALA A 163 10.42 -10.92 -6.50
CA ALA A 163 10.97 -9.60 -6.81
C ALA A 163 12.33 -9.64 -7.55
N GLY A 164 12.87 -10.83 -7.84
CA GLY A 164 14.19 -11.00 -8.48
C GLY A 164 15.39 -10.59 -7.61
N LYS A 165 15.18 -10.47 -6.28
CA LYS A 165 16.20 -9.99 -5.32
C LYS A 165 16.96 -11.10 -4.62
N ALA A 166 16.51 -12.35 -4.73
CA ALA A 166 17.03 -13.46 -3.97
C ALA A 166 18.56 -13.65 -4.12
N SER A 167 19.07 -13.55 -5.35
CA SER A 167 20.51 -13.67 -5.65
C SER A 167 21.35 -12.46 -5.22
N GLN A 168 20.70 -11.35 -4.86
CA GLN A 168 21.38 -10.17 -4.29
C GLN A 168 21.46 -10.26 -2.76
N LEU A 169 20.53 -11.01 -2.14
CA LEU A 169 20.41 -11.16 -0.69
C LEU A 169 21.16 -12.40 -0.18
N TRP A 170 21.14 -13.49 -0.93
CA TRP A 170 21.66 -14.79 -0.52
C TRP A 170 22.53 -15.42 -1.59
N SER A 171 23.31 -16.44 -1.19
CA SER A 171 24.26 -17.14 -2.05
C SER A 171 23.88 -18.62 -2.17
N VAL A 172 24.32 -19.26 -3.28
CA VAL A 172 24.30 -20.73 -3.38
C VAL A 172 25.10 -21.31 -2.21
N GLY A 173 24.52 -22.30 -1.55
CA GLY A 173 25.08 -22.87 -0.33
C GLY A 173 24.47 -22.34 0.97
N ASP A 174 23.77 -21.21 0.97
CA ASP A 174 23.03 -20.73 2.15
C ASP A 174 21.93 -21.71 2.53
N THR A 175 21.69 -21.87 3.84
CA THR A 175 20.81 -22.90 4.36
C THR A 175 19.67 -22.33 5.18
N LYS A 176 18.57 -23.12 5.20
CA LYS A 176 17.41 -22.89 6.07
C LYS A 176 16.77 -24.21 6.45
N ASP A 177 16.45 -24.32 7.73
CA ASP A 177 15.81 -25.52 8.25
C ASP A 177 14.29 -25.49 8.03
N ILE A 178 13.72 -26.68 7.78
CA ILE A 178 12.28 -26.95 7.77
C ILE A 178 12.00 -28.17 8.67
N THR A 179 10.78 -28.22 9.21
CA THR A 179 10.32 -29.41 9.97
C THR A 179 9.35 -30.19 9.11
N VAL A 180 9.65 -31.50 8.94
CA VAL A 180 8.79 -32.42 8.20
C VAL A 180 8.46 -33.59 9.15
N GLY A 181 7.23 -33.61 9.65
CA GLY A 181 6.85 -34.53 10.74
C GLY A 181 7.61 -34.20 12.02
N SER A 182 8.41 -35.13 12.53
CA SER A 182 9.26 -34.93 13.72
C SER A 182 10.74 -34.65 13.38
N GLU A 183 11.09 -34.59 12.09
CA GLU A 183 12.48 -34.40 11.65
C GLU A 183 12.72 -32.96 11.21
N THR A 184 13.89 -32.41 11.58
CA THR A 184 14.38 -31.14 11.02
C THR A 184 15.28 -31.44 9.84
N LEU A 185 14.94 -30.92 8.68
CA LEU A 185 15.72 -31.05 7.46
C LEU A 185 16.34 -29.68 7.13
N THR A 186 17.63 -29.71 6.79
CA THR A 186 18.33 -28.52 6.32
C THR A 186 18.23 -28.46 4.79
N LEU A 187 17.57 -27.41 4.28
CA LEU A 187 17.57 -27.07 2.87
C LEU A 187 18.75 -26.16 2.54
N VAL A 188 19.27 -26.29 1.34
CA VAL A 188 20.37 -25.48 0.80
C VAL A 188 19.96 -24.89 -0.53
N ILE A 189 20.35 -23.63 -0.78
CA ILE A 189 20.16 -23.01 -2.10
C ILE A 189 21.09 -23.70 -3.10
N MET A 190 20.51 -24.33 -4.11
CA MET A 190 21.21 -24.99 -5.21
C MET A 190 21.49 -24.04 -6.37
N GLY A 191 20.62 -23.05 -6.57
CA GLY A 191 20.76 -22.07 -7.66
C GLY A 191 19.64 -21.05 -7.69
N PHE A 192 19.89 -20.04 -8.55
CA PHE A 192 18.95 -18.96 -8.84
C PHE A 192 18.66 -18.93 -10.33
N ASN A 193 17.37 -18.84 -10.70
CA ASN A 193 16.92 -18.66 -12.08
C ASN A 193 17.47 -19.70 -13.07
N HIS A 194 17.73 -20.93 -12.65
CA HIS A 194 18.29 -21.96 -13.53
C HIS A 194 17.30 -23.05 -13.92
N ASP A 195 16.35 -23.41 -13.05
CA ASP A 195 15.35 -24.44 -13.35
C ASP A 195 14.17 -23.88 -14.12
N ASP A 196 13.71 -24.64 -15.12
CA ASP A 196 12.51 -24.27 -15.90
C ASP A 196 11.24 -24.63 -15.11
N LEU A 197 10.28 -23.73 -15.10
CA LEU A 197 8.95 -23.96 -14.55
C LEU A 197 8.03 -24.58 -15.61
N ALA A 198 7.19 -25.52 -15.24
CA ALA A 198 6.18 -26.10 -16.13
C ALA A 198 5.20 -25.06 -16.71
N SER A 199 4.99 -23.96 -15.98
CA SER A 199 4.19 -22.80 -16.42
C SER A 199 4.94 -21.81 -17.32
N GLY A 200 6.20 -22.09 -17.67
CA GLY A 200 7.11 -21.19 -18.36
C GLY A 200 7.85 -20.24 -17.40
N GLY A 201 9.03 -19.79 -17.81
CA GLY A 201 9.94 -18.99 -16.99
C GLY A 201 10.89 -19.83 -16.14
N LYS A 202 11.61 -19.15 -15.22
CA LYS A 202 12.61 -19.77 -14.36
C LYS A 202 12.19 -19.73 -12.88
N ALA A 203 12.55 -20.77 -12.12
CA ALA A 203 12.45 -20.79 -10.67
C ALA A 203 13.41 -19.75 -10.08
N GLY A 204 12.89 -18.78 -9.33
CA GLY A 204 13.74 -17.72 -8.75
C GLY A 204 14.77 -18.25 -7.75
N ILE A 205 14.42 -19.27 -6.97
CA ILE A 205 15.35 -20.01 -6.10
C ILE A 205 15.02 -21.50 -6.21
N THR A 206 16.06 -22.32 -6.33
CA THR A 206 15.95 -23.78 -6.23
C THR A 206 16.60 -24.24 -4.94
N PHE A 207 15.84 -24.98 -4.13
CA PHE A 207 16.33 -25.60 -2.91
C PHE A 207 16.51 -27.10 -3.09
N GLY A 208 17.56 -27.65 -2.49
CA GLY A 208 17.77 -29.07 -2.32
C GLY A 208 17.94 -29.43 -0.84
N MET A 209 17.81 -30.69 -0.50
CA MET A 209 18.19 -31.19 0.82
C MET A 209 19.70 -31.21 0.94
N LYS A 210 20.26 -30.63 2.02
CA LYS A 210 21.71 -30.67 2.29
C LYS A 210 22.19 -32.05 2.64
N ASN A 211 21.37 -32.82 3.40
CA ASN A 211 21.66 -34.18 3.85
C ASN A 211 20.46 -35.09 3.57
N LEU A 212 20.69 -36.37 3.52
CA LEU A 212 19.62 -37.36 3.49
C LEU A 212 18.83 -37.32 4.80
N MET A 213 17.59 -37.77 4.75
CA MET A 213 16.74 -37.92 5.94
C MET A 213 17.38 -38.99 6.86
N ALA A 214 17.32 -38.74 8.17
CA ALA A 214 17.83 -39.70 9.15
C ALA A 214 17.01 -41.01 9.14
N THR A 215 15.69 -40.87 8.90
CA THR A 215 14.79 -42.01 8.80
C THR A 215 14.52 -42.35 7.35
N THR A 216 14.85 -43.56 6.94
CA THR A 216 14.51 -44.06 5.60
C THR A 216 13.01 -44.09 5.41
N ARG A 217 12.53 -43.49 4.32
CA ARG A 217 11.11 -43.50 3.95
C ARG A 217 10.90 -44.28 2.66
N ARG A 218 9.82 -45.06 2.64
CA ARG A 218 9.43 -45.76 1.43
C ARG A 218 8.88 -44.77 0.40
N MET A 219 9.26 -44.94 -0.87
CA MET A 219 8.67 -44.20 -1.97
C MET A 219 7.23 -44.66 -2.25
N ASN A 220 6.90 -45.92 -1.94
CA ASN A 220 5.59 -46.52 -2.12
C ASN A 220 4.98 -46.92 -0.78
N ALA A 221 3.64 -46.93 -0.68
CA ALA A 221 2.93 -47.39 0.52
C ALA A 221 3.25 -48.86 0.89
N SER A 222 3.61 -49.68 -0.09
CA SER A 222 4.02 -51.06 0.07
C SER A 222 5.40 -51.31 -0.55
N ASN A 223 6.14 -52.33 -0.04
CA ASN A 223 7.45 -52.66 -0.56
C ASN A 223 7.35 -53.44 -1.88
N THR A 224 6.91 -52.74 -2.95
CA THR A 224 6.77 -53.27 -4.29
C THR A 224 7.50 -52.38 -5.30
N ASN A 225 7.92 -52.94 -6.43
CA ASN A 225 8.51 -52.19 -7.54
C ASN A 225 7.47 -51.56 -8.46
N SER A 226 6.17 -51.68 -8.13
CA SER A 226 5.07 -51.08 -8.89
C SER A 226 4.58 -49.79 -8.21
N GLY A 227 4.31 -48.76 -8.98
CA GLY A 227 3.82 -47.47 -8.45
C GLY A 227 4.91 -46.45 -8.13
N GLY A 228 5.94 -46.36 -8.94
CA GLY A 228 6.85 -45.20 -8.96
C GLY A 228 6.19 -43.97 -9.53
N PHE A 229 6.92 -42.86 -9.64
CA PHE A 229 6.43 -41.64 -10.25
C PHE A 229 5.75 -41.91 -11.59
N THR A 230 4.46 -41.59 -11.70
CA THR A 230 3.71 -41.43 -12.96
C THR A 230 3.59 -39.96 -13.32
#